data_f1d9d0f741be8a49ed64cf8e80cd2026
#
_entry.id   f1d9d0f741be8a49ed64cf8e80cd2026
#
_cell.length_a   1.000
_cell.length_b   1.000
_cell.length_c   1.000
_cell.angle_alpha   90.00
_cell.angle_beta   90.00
_cell.angle_gamma   90.00
#
_symmetry.space_group_name_H-M   'P 1'
#
loop_
_entity.id
_entity.type
_entity.pdbx_description
1 polymer ?
#
loop_
_entity_poly.entity_id
_entity_poly.type
_entity_poly.pdbx_seq_one_letter_code
_entity_poly.pdbx_strand_id
1 'polypeptide(L)'
;IQLPDFLSFFEGERFIPIISTIVYILVGFLMFYIWPTFQDGIFKFGQWIASSGYGGTFVYGIVKRALVPFGLHHVFYMPFYQTAIGGTLEVNGVLIDGAQNIFFAQLADPNLKHFSVEATKYFSGEYMIMMFGLPGAALAMYRSAKAESKKVIRSLFLSAALTSMLTGITEPIEFAFIFVAPMLFVVDVFLAGTAFVLAHVLKVTIGFTFSCGLIDFLVFGVLQGNSKTHW
;
A
#
# COMPACT_ATOMS: atom_id res chain seq x y z
N ILE A 1 -26.29 -18.50 -22.65
CA ILE A 1 -25.78 -19.20 -23.84
C ILE A 1 -26.52 -20.51 -23.92
N GLN A 2 -27.12 -20.81 -25.06
CA GLN A 2 -27.75 -22.10 -25.35
C GLN A 2 -26.72 -22.99 -26.03
N LEU A 3 -26.48 -24.17 -25.48
CA LEU A 3 -25.57 -25.16 -26.01
C LEU A 3 -26.37 -26.31 -26.66
N PRO A 4 -25.76 -27.13 -27.53
CA PRO A 4 -26.37 -28.35 -28.03
C PRO A 4 -26.78 -29.28 -26.88
N ASP A 5 -27.87 -30.06 -27.05
CA ASP A 5 -28.50 -30.86 -26.00
C ASP A 5 -27.51 -31.78 -25.22
N PHE A 6 -26.49 -32.31 -25.87
CA PHE A 6 -25.45 -33.14 -25.24
C PHE A 6 -24.52 -32.36 -24.31
N LEU A 7 -24.52 -31.03 -24.38
CA LEU A 7 -23.76 -30.11 -23.52
C LEU A 7 -24.65 -29.31 -22.58
N SER A 8 -25.95 -29.58 -22.52
CA SER A 8 -26.93 -28.82 -21.73
C SER A 8 -26.58 -28.75 -20.25
N PHE A 9 -25.84 -29.75 -19.71
CA PHE A 9 -25.32 -29.72 -18.34
C PHE A 9 -24.39 -28.50 -18.06
N PHE A 10 -23.73 -28.01 -19.08
CA PHE A 10 -22.78 -26.89 -19.00
C PHE A 10 -23.42 -25.53 -19.35
N GLU A 11 -24.72 -25.48 -19.58
CA GLU A 11 -25.43 -24.23 -19.90
C GLU A 11 -25.48 -23.23 -18.73
N GLY A 12 -25.78 -21.99 -19.07
CA GLY A 12 -26.00 -20.91 -18.12
C GLY A 12 -24.73 -20.56 -17.34
N GLU A 13 -24.85 -20.46 -16.02
CA GLU A 13 -23.76 -20.04 -15.12
C GLU A 13 -22.58 -21.03 -15.10
N ARG A 14 -22.84 -22.31 -15.35
CA ARG A 14 -21.81 -23.36 -15.37
C ARG A 14 -20.83 -23.22 -16.54
N PHE A 15 -21.22 -22.50 -17.59
CA PHE A 15 -20.37 -22.23 -18.75
C PHE A 15 -19.33 -21.14 -18.46
N ILE A 16 -19.60 -20.22 -17.52
CA ILE A 16 -18.73 -19.11 -17.19
C ILE A 16 -17.34 -19.58 -16.73
N PRO A 17 -17.19 -20.53 -15.79
CA PRO A 17 -15.87 -21.04 -15.40
C PRO A 17 -15.10 -21.66 -16.56
N ILE A 18 -15.77 -22.38 -17.46
CA ILE A 18 -15.13 -23.06 -18.60
C ILE A 18 -14.55 -22.02 -19.55
N ILE A 19 -15.35 -21.05 -19.97
CA ILE A 19 -14.89 -19.96 -20.84
C ILE A 19 -13.81 -19.13 -20.16
N SER A 20 -13.99 -18.79 -18.88
CA SER A 20 -12.98 -18.05 -18.12
C SER A 20 -11.65 -18.77 -18.11
N THR A 21 -11.65 -20.09 -17.89
CA THR A 21 -10.41 -20.89 -17.92
C THR A 21 -9.69 -20.77 -19.26
N ILE A 22 -10.42 -20.95 -20.36
CA ILE A 22 -9.82 -20.86 -21.70
C ILE A 22 -9.27 -19.46 -21.97
N VAL A 23 -10.08 -18.41 -21.66
CA VAL A 23 -9.66 -17.01 -21.84
C VAL A 23 -8.45 -16.68 -21.00
N TYR A 24 -8.43 -17.07 -19.71
CA TYR A 24 -7.29 -16.76 -18.85
C TYR A 24 -6.02 -17.57 -19.20
N ILE A 25 -6.14 -18.77 -19.79
CA ILE A 25 -4.98 -19.44 -20.35
C ILE A 25 -4.39 -18.62 -21.50
N LEU A 26 -5.22 -18.11 -22.43
CA LEU A 26 -4.76 -17.26 -23.52
C LEU A 26 -4.14 -15.95 -23.00
N VAL A 27 -4.79 -15.32 -22.00
CA VAL A 27 -4.26 -14.14 -21.32
C VAL A 27 -2.92 -14.46 -20.66
N GLY A 28 -2.77 -15.61 -20.02
CA GLY A 28 -1.51 -16.07 -19.42
C GLY A 28 -0.37 -16.17 -20.44
N PHE A 29 -0.64 -16.74 -21.62
CA PHE A 29 0.34 -16.76 -22.72
C PHE A 29 0.69 -15.35 -23.21
N LEU A 30 -0.29 -14.48 -23.35
CA LEU A 30 -0.05 -13.08 -23.74
C LEU A 30 0.82 -12.36 -22.69
N MET A 31 0.50 -12.52 -21.42
CA MET A 31 1.23 -11.91 -20.32
C MET A 31 2.66 -12.45 -20.21
N PHE A 32 2.92 -13.71 -20.54
CA PHE A 32 4.28 -14.26 -20.57
C PHE A 32 5.22 -13.46 -21.47
N TYR A 33 4.73 -12.93 -22.59
CA TYR A 33 5.54 -12.11 -23.49
C TYR A 33 5.56 -10.62 -23.12
N ILE A 34 4.48 -10.12 -22.55
CA ILE A 34 4.31 -8.68 -22.26
C ILE A 34 4.91 -8.32 -20.89
N TRP A 35 4.67 -9.18 -19.88
CA TRP A 35 5.02 -8.91 -18.50
C TRP A 35 6.51 -8.60 -18.26
N PRO A 36 7.48 -9.31 -18.84
CA PRO A 36 8.90 -9.03 -18.62
C PRO A 36 9.27 -7.59 -18.95
N THR A 37 8.71 -7.01 -20.01
CA THR A 37 8.97 -5.61 -20.39
C THR A 37 8.44 -4.63 -19.33
N PHE A 38 7.25 -4.86 -18.81
CA PHE A 38 6.69 -4.05 -17.71
C PHE A 38 7.50 -4.22 -16.43
N GLN A 39 7.87 -5.44 -16.11
CA GLN A 39 8.68 -5.76 -14.93
C GLN A 39 10.02 -5.04 -14.99
N ASP A 40 10.74 -5.10 -16.10
CA ASP A 40 12.00 -4.39 -16.28
C ASP A 40 11.84 -2.87 -16.12
N GLY A 41 10.75 -2.30 -16.61
CA GLY A 41 10.41 -0.89 -16.42
C GLY A 41 10.23 -0.54 -14.94
N ILE A 42 9.46 -1.35 -14.20
CA ILE A 42 9.24 -1.18 -12.77
C ILE A 42 10.56 -1.31 -12.00
N PHE A 43 11.41 -2.29 -12.35
CA PHE A 43 12.72 -2.48 -11.70
C PHE A 43 13.65 -1.30 -11.93
N LYS A 44 13.81 -0.80 -13.16
CA LYS A 44 14.64 0.37 -13.49
C LYS A 44 14.15 1.62 -12.76
N PHE A 45 12.84 1.84 -12.76
CA PHE A 45 12.23 2.96 -12.05
C PHE A 45 12.41 2.83 -10.54
N GLY A 46 12.27 1.62 -9.99
CA GLY A 46 12.51 1.32 -8.59
C GLY A 46 13.97 1.59 -8.17
N GLN A 47 14.93 1.17 -8.96
CA GLN A 47 16.36 1.45 -8.73
C GLN A 47 16.65 2.96 -8.73
N TRP A 48 16.06 3.71 -9.67
CA TRP A 48 16.17 5.16 -9.70
C TRP A 48 15.58 5.80 -8.42
N ILE A 49 14.41 5.37 -7.98
CA ILE A 49 13.80 5.80 -6.70
C ILE A 49 14.73 5.50 -5.54
N ALA A 50 15.26 4.28 -5.44
CA ALA A 50 16.13 3.85 -4.35
C ALA A 50 17.40 4.67 -4.26
N SER A 51 18.00 5.05 -5.42
CA SER A 51 19.22 5.84 -5.50
C SER A 51 19.03 7.35 -5.32
N SER A 52 17.79 7.85 -5.40
CA SER A 52 17.49 9.31 -5.37
C SER A 52 17.28 9.88 -3.96
N GLY A 53 17.61 9.15 -2.89
CA GLY A 53 17.51 9.61 -1.51
C GLY A 53 16.13 10.11 -1.12
N TYR A 54 16.03 11.30 -0.51
CA TYR A 54 14.73 11.88 -0.10
C TYR A 54 13.80 12.19 -1.26
N GLY A 55 14.34 12.60 -2.41
CA GLY A 55 13.56 12.82 -3.64
C GLY A 55 12.91 11.53 -4.13
N GLY A 56 13.67 10.42 -4.09
CA GLY A 56 13.15 9.10 -4.43
C GLY A 56 12.03 8.65 -3.46
N THR A 57 12.20 8.88 -2.16
CA THR A 57 11.15 8.57 -1.16
C THR A 57 9.89 9.39 -1.41
N PHE A 58 10.01 10.66 -1.82
CA PHE A 58 8.88 11.50 -2.20
C PHE A 58 8.12 10.93 -3.40
N VAL A 59 8.86 10.62 -4.46
CA VAL A 59 8.27 10.04 -5.68
C VAL A 59 7.66 8.67 -5.40
N TYR A 60 8.29 7.85 -4.56
CA TYR A 60 7.74 6.57 -4.13
C TYR A 60 6.35 6.74 -3.49
N GLY A 61 6.21 7.66 -2.52
CA GLY A 61 4.95 7.92 -1.85
C GLY A 61 3.87 8.42 -2.81
N ILE A 62 4.22 9.35 -3.72
CA ILE A 62 3.31 9.85 -4.76
C ILE A 62 2.83 8.70 -5.66
N VAL A 63 3.74 7.92 -6.23
CA VAL A 63 3.39 6.87 -7.20
C VAL A 63 2.59 5.77 -6.54
N LYS A 64 3.00 5.32 -5.34
CA LYS A 64 2.25 4.33 -4.57
C LYS A 64 0.82 4.77 -4.34
N ARG A 65 0.62 6.04 -3.92
CA ARG A 65 -0.70 6.59 -3.64
C ARG A 65 -1.53 6.79 -4.90
N ALA A 66 -0.92 7.31 -5.96
CA ALA A 66 -1.59 7.53 -7.25
C ALA A 66 -2.10 6.25 -7.92
N LEU A 67 -1.47 5.10 -7.62
CA LEU A 67 -1.86 3.80 -8.17
C LEU A 67 -2.98 3.11 -7.41
N VAL A 68 -3.40 3.62 -6.24
CA VAL A 68 -4.47 3.02 -5.43
C VAL A 68 -5.79 2.87 -6.19
N PRO A 69 -6.31 3.90 -6.92
CA PRO A 69 -7.58 3.79 -7.63
C PRO A 69 -7.60 2.70 -8.70
N PHE A 70 -6.42 2.33 -9.21
CA PHE A 70 -6.25 1.31 -10.24
C PHE A 70 -5.98 -0.08 -9.64
N GLY A 71 -5.79 -0.19 -8.32
CA GLY A 71 -5.37 -1.43 -7.66
C GLY A 71 -3.93 -1.86 -7.97
N LEU A 72 -3.15 -1.01 -8.68
CA LEU A 72 -1.80 -1.33 -9.15
C LEU A 72 -0.71 -1.00 -8.14
N HIS A 73 -1.04 -0.36 -7.02
CA HIS A 73 -0.07 -0.03 -5.96
C HIS A 73 0.62 -1.28 -5.40
N HIS A 74 -0.07 -2.42 -5.32
CA HIS A 74 0.53 -3.69 -4.91
C HIS A 74 1.67 -4.13 -5.85
N VAL A 75 1.44 -4.06 -7.15
CA VAL A 75 2.46 -4.40 -8.16
C VAL A 75 3.67 -3.48 -8.05
N PHE A 76 3.44 -2.20 -7.72
CA PHE A 76 4.48 -1.20 -7.62
C PHE A 76 5.35 -1.38 -6.36
N TYR A 77 4.76 -1.58 -5.17
CA TYR A 77 5.54 -1.62 -3.92
C TYR A 77 6.17 -2.98 -3.61
N MET A 78 5.62 -4.09 -4.13
CA MET A 78 6.13 -5.44 -3.84
C MET A 78 7.61 -5.63 -4.18
N PRO A 79 8.15 -5.12 -5.30
CA PRO A 79 9.58 -5.17 -5.56
C PRO A 79 10.43 -4.52 -4.47
N PHE A 80 10.00 -3.40 -3.89
CA PHE A 80 10.70 -2.75 -2.77
C PHE A 80 10.64 -3.58 -1.49
N TYR A 81 9.54 -4.28 -1.25
CA TYR A 81 9.37 -5.07 -0.04
C TYR A 81 10.12 -6.39 -0.07
N GLN A 82 10.23 -7.02 -1.24
CA GLN A 82 10.65 -8.42 -1.36
C GLN A 82 11.97 -8.61 -2.13
N THR A 83 12.50 -7.60 -2.81
CA THR A 83 13.70 -7.73 -3.62
C THR A 83 14.77 -6.71 -3.24
N ALA A 84 15.99 -6.90 -3.77
CA ALA A 84 17.14 -5.99 -3.54
C ALA A 84 16.89 -4.51 -3.91
N ILE A 85 15.80 -4.18 -4.63
CA ILE A 85 15.40 -2.78 -4.88
C ILE A 85 15.09 -2.06 -3.56
N GLY A 86 14.50 -2.75 -2.59
CA GLY A 86 14.21 -2.20 -1.26
C GLY A 86 15.41 -2.13 -0.33
N GLY A 87 16.55 -2.56 -0.80
CA GLY A 87 17.83 -2.64 -0.08
C GLY A 87 18.25 -4.08 0.21
N THR A 88 19.52 -4.22 0.50
CA THR A 88 20.14 -5.46 0.98
C THR A 88 20.86 -5.15 2.28
N LEU A 89 20.63 -5.91 3.33
CA LEU A 89 21.28 -5.74 4.61
C LEU A 89 21.72 -7.09 5.17
N GLU A 90 22.91 -7.13 5.74
CA GLU A 90 23.37 -8.31 6.48
C GLU A 90 22.80 -8.27 7.91
N VAL A 91 22.06 -9.32 8.27
CA VAL A 91 21.49 -9.51 9.60
C VAL A 91 21.94 -10.88 10.11
N ASN A 92 22.65 -10.92 11.24
CA ASN A 92 23.18 -12.15 11.85
C ASN A 92 24.00 -13.03 10.88
N GLY A 93 24.80 -12.41 9.99
CA GLY A 93 25.64 -13.13 9.03
C GLY A 93 24.92 -13.61 7.77
N VAL A 94 23.64 -13.25 7.57
CA VAL A 94 22.86 -13.58 6.38
C VAL A 94 22.50 -12.29 5.63
N LEU A 95 22.76 -12.29 4.32
CA LEU A 95 22.30 -11.19 3.44
C LEU A 95 20.81 -11.33 3.18
N ILE A 96 20.05 -10.30 3.53
CA ILE A 96 18.59 -10.24 3.38
C ILE A 96 18.25 -9.13 2.39
N ASP A 97 17.48 -9.48 1.38
CA ASP A 97 16.96 -8.57 0.36
C ASP A 97 15.51 -8.18 0.66
N GLY A 98 15.21 -6.90 0.40
CA GLY A 98 13.87 -6.34 0.49
C GLY A 98 13.54 -5.71 1.84
N ALA A 99 12.91 -4.55 1.76
CA ALA A 99 12.63 -3.69 2.92
C ALA A 99 11.86 -4.40 4.04
N GLN A 100 10.82 -5.14 3.69
CA GLN A 100 10.01 -5.86 4.66
C GLN A 100 10.72 -7.09 5.22
N ASN A 101 11.45 -7.83 4.39
CA ASN A 101 12.24 -8.97 4.82
C ASN A 101 13.36 -8.55 5.79
N ILE A 102 14.03 -7.43 5.48
CA ILE A 102 15.04 -6.83 6.37
C ILE A 102 14.41 -6.48 7.72
N PHE A 103 13.24 -5.82 7.70
CA PHE A 103 12.54 -5.47 8.94
C PHE A 103 12.23 -6.70 9.78
N PHE A 104 11.70 -7.78 9.21
CA PHE A 104 11.40 -9.01 9.95
C PHE A 104 12.65 -9.73 10.44
N ALA A 105 13.72 -9.78 9.66
CA ALA A 105 14.98 -10.32 10.12
C ALA A 105 15.54 -9.55 11.30
N GLN A 106 15.48 -8.22 11.28
CA GLN A 106 15.86 -7.35 12.38
C GLN A 106 14.95 -7.50 13.60
N LEU A 107 13.64 -7.70 13.38
CA LEU A 107 12.68 -7.91 14.46
C LEU A 107 12.96 -9.19 15.26
N ALA A 108 13.48 -10.21 14.58
CA ALA A 108 13.88 -11.47 15.21
C ALA A 108 15.24 -11.38 15.94
N ASP A 109 16.00 -10.30 15.79
CA ASP A 109 17.30 -10.13 16.44
C ASP A 109 17.13 -9.49 17.82
N PRO A 110 17.42 -10.22 18.92
CA PRO A 110 17.30 -9.68 20.28
C PRO A 110 18.31 -8.57 20.57
N ASN A 111 19.43 -8.52 19.86
CA ASN A 111 20.51 -7.53 20.06
C ASN A 111 20.32 -6.26 19.23
N LEU A 112 19.26 -6.16 18.45
CA LEU A 112 18.98 -5.01 17.61
C LEU A 112 18.85 -3.73 18.43
N LYS A 113 19.63 -2.70 18.07
CA LYS A 113 19.54 -1.37 18.69
C LYS A 113 18.53 -0.47 17.96
N HIS A 114 18.55 -0.48 16.62
CA HIS A 114 17.68 0.35 15.78
C HIS A 114 17.31 -0.40 14.51
N PHE A 115 16.08 -0.24 14.05
CA PHE A 115 15.68 -0.73 12.75
C PHE A 115 16.32 0.10 11.62
N SER A 116 16.53 -0.50 10.46
CA SER A 116 17.10 0.17 9.30
C SER A 116 16.17 1.25 8.75
N VAL A 117 16.63 2.50 8.75
CA VAL A 117 15.91 3.63 8.13
C VAL A 117 15.74 3.40 6.64
N GLU A 118 16.78 2.88 5.97
CA GLU A 118 16.76 2.62 4.53
C GLU A 118 15.73 1.56 4.12
N ALA A 119 15.48 0.58 4.96
CA ALA A 119 14.42 -0.40 4.74
C ALA A 119 13.04 0.19 5.07
N THR A 120 12.88 0.82 6.22
CA THR A 120 11.58 1.27 6.72
C THR A 120 11.03 2.51 6.02
N LYS A 121 11.85 3.28 5.28
CA LYS A 121 11.42 4.46 4.54
C LYS A 121 10.30 4.20 3.52
N TYR A 122 10.12 2.96 3.08
CA TYR A 122 9.10 2.57 2.10
C TYR A 122 7.73 2.28 2.71
N PHE A 123 7.59 2.31 4.06
CA PHE A 123 6.30 2.09 4.72
C PHE A 123 6.04 2.96 5.95
N SER A 124 7.06 3.48 6.65
CA SER A 124 6.85 4.28 7.86
C SER A 124 6.00 5.55 7.63
N GLY A 125 6.06 6.14 6.44
CA GLY A 125 5.26 7.33 6.09
C GLY A 125 3.76 7.05 5.99
N GLU A 126 3.34 5.82 5.77
CA GLU A 126 1.93 5.48 5.64
C GLU A 126 1.15 5.67 6.94
N TYR A 127 1.78 5.46 8.08
CA TYR A 127 1.13 5.66 9.38
C TYR A 127 0.52 7.05 9.54
N MET A 128 1.21 8.09 9.06
CA MET A 128 0.67 9.46 9.11
C MET A 128 -0.59 9.63 8.27
N ILE A 129 -0.65 8.97 7.14
CA ILE A 129 -1.79 9.04 6.21
C ILE A 129 -2.96 8.23 6.76
N MET A 130 -2.71 6.96 7.11
CA MET A 130 -3.74 6.01 7.53
C MET A 130 -4.39 6.40 8.86
N MET A 131 -3.57 6.81 9.84
CA MET A 131 -4.05 7.09 11.19
C MET A 131 -4.58 8.51 11.37
N PHE A 132 -4.09 9.49 10.60
CA PHE A 132 -4.42 10.89 10.82
C PHE A 132 -4.94 11.59 9.55
N GLY A 133 -4.26 11.44 8.41
CA GLY A 133 -4.61 12.14 7.17
C GLY A 133 -6.02 11.80 6.68
N LEU A 134 -6.30 10.53 6.50
CA LEU A 134 -7.61 10.08 6.00
C LEU A 134 -8.75 10.26 7.01
N PRO A 135 -8.60 9.97 8.32
CA PRO A 135 -9.60 10.36 9.31
C PRO A 135 -9.86 11.87 9.32
N GLY A 136 -8.81 12.70 9.16
CA GLY A 136 -8.96 14.15 9.00
C GLY A 136 -9.74 14.54 7.75
N ALA A 137 -9.48 13.90 6.63
CA ALA A 137 -10.24 14.09 5.38
C ALA A 137 -11.71 13.69 5.55
N ALA A 138 -12.00 12.55 6.18
CA ALA A 138 -13.36 12.12 6.49
C ALA A 138 -14.10 13.15 7.36
N LEU A 139 -13.44 13.69 8.39
CA LEU A 139 -14.00 14.74 9.24
C LEU A 139 -14.28 16.03 8.46
N ALA A 140 -13.38 16.44 7.57
CA ALA A 140 -13.55 17.60 6.73
C ALA A 140 -14.74 17.44 5.77
N MET A 141 -14.85 16.29 5.11
CA MET A 141 -15.99 15.96 4.24
C MET A 141 -17.32 15.96 5.02
N TYR A 142 -17.34 15.37 6.21
CA TYR A 142 -18.52 15.41 7.07
C TYR A 142 -18.92 16.85 7.46
N ARG A 143 -17.95 17.71 7.82
CA ARG A 143 -18.22 19.10 8.19
C ARG A 143 -18.76 19.92 7.02
N SER A 144 -18.26 19.67 5.82
CA SER A 144 -18.64 20.39 4.59
C SER A 144 -19.97 19.92 4.00
N ALA A 145 -20.52 18.82 4.48
CA ALA A 145 -21.76 18.24 3.96
C ALA A 145 -22.99 19.09 4.31
N LYS A 146 -23.99 19.08 3.42
CA LYS A 146 -25.29 19.72 3.65
C LYS A 146 -26.00 19.14 4.86
N ALA A 147 -26.74 19.96 5.60
CA ALA A 147 -27.42 19.56 6.85
C ALA A 147 -28.35 18.35 6.69
N GLU A 148 -29.03 18.25 5.54
CA GLU A 148 -29.93 17.15 5.20
C GLU A 148 -29.22 15.78 5.10
N SER A 149 -28.00 15.78 4.55
CA SER A 149 -27.20 14.56 4.33
C SER A 149 -26.38 14.15 5.56
N LYS A 150 -26.17 15.06 6.53
CA LYS A 150 -25.27 14.82 7.68
C LYS A 150 -25.61 13.57 8.49
N LYS A 151 -26.91 13.27 8.68
CA LYS A 151 -27.32 12.08 9.44
C LYS A 151 -26.87 10.78 8.75
N VAL A 152 -27.03 10.69 7.43
CA VAL A 152 -26.72 9.49 6.64
C VAL A 152 -25.21 9.29 6.54
N ILE A 153 -24.47 10.35 6.22
CA ILE A 153 -23.03 10.25 5.96
C ILE A 153 -22.17 10.15 7.24
N ARG A 154 -22.72 10.57 8.41
CA ARG A 154 -22.00 10.51 9.68
C ARG A 154 -21.52 9.11 10.03
N SER A 155 -22.39 8.13 9.98
CA SER A 155 -22.04 6.73 10.29
C SER A 155 -21.07 6.17 9.27
N LEU A 156 -21.27 6.48 7.98
CA LEU A 156 -20.39 6.05 6.90
C LEU A 156 -18.96 6.57 7.09
N PHE A 157 -18.80 7.90 7.24
CA PHE A 157 -17.46 8.48 7.41
C PHE A 157 -16.82 8.13 8.74
N LEU A 158 -17.58 7.99 9.81
CA LEU A 158 -17.05 7.52 11.08
C LEU A 158 -16.52 6.08 10.99
N SER A 159 -17.30 5.19 10.39
CA SER A 159 -16.90 3.79 10.16
C SER A 159 -15.66 3.73 9.27
N ALA A 160 -15.65 4.43 8.15
CA ALA A 160 -14.52 4.47 7.22
C ALA A 160 -13.25 5.06 7.87
N ALA A 161 -13.39 6.14 8.67
CA ALA A 161 -12.28 6.74 9.40
C ALA A 161 -11.71 5.78 10.47
N LEU A 162 -12.56 5.09 11.22
CA LEU A 162 -12.13 4.09 12.19
C LEU A 162 -11.45 2.89 11.49
N THR A 163 -11.97 2.44 10.37
CA THR A 163 -11.36 1.37 9.57
C THR A 163 -9.96 1.78 9.10
N SER A 164 -9.81 2.97 8.52
CA SER A 164 -8.49 3.49 8.13
C SER A 164 -7.54 3.59 9.31
N MET A 165 -7.98 4.21 10.40
CA MET A 165 -7.15 4.42 11.59
C MET A 165 -6.72 3.11 12.26
N LEU A 166 -7.64 2.15 12.43
CA LEU A 166 -7.37 0.91 13.16
C LEU A 166 -6.62 -0.11 12.30
N THR A 167 -7.08 -0.33 11.09
CA THR A 167 -6.58 -1.42 10.23
C THR A 167 -5.75 -0.93 9.04
N GLY A 168 -5.75 0.38 8.73
CA GLY A 168 -5.08 0.93 7.56
C GLY A 168 -5.79 0.60 6.23
N ILE A 169 -7.02 0.14 6.25
CA ILE A 169 -7.84 -0.06 5.05
C ILE A 169 -8.45 1.29 4.65
N THR A 170 -8.09 1.81 3.49
CA THR A 170 -8.34 3.20 3.09
C THR A 170 -9.39 3.38 2.01
N GLU A 171 -9.67 2.32 1.26
CA GLU A 171 -10.56 2.33 0.10
C GLU A 171 -11.94 2.97 0.38
N PRO A 172 -12.61 2.76 1.52
CA PRO A 172 -13.90 3.37 1.77
C PRO A 172 -13.87 4.89 1.82
N ILE A 173 -12.78 5.49 2.31
CA ILE A 173 -12.61 6.95 2.32
C ILE A 173 -12.15 7.44 0.95
N GLU A 174 -11.17 6.78 0.37
CA GLU A 174 -10.57 7.18 -0.90
C GLU A 174 -11.59 7.20 -2.03
N PHE A 175 -12.34 6.13 -2.20
CA PHE A 175 -13.38 6.08 -3.23
C PHE A 175 -14.50 7.10 -2.99
N ALA A 176 -14.75 7.50 -1.72
CA ALA A 176 -15.70 8.55 -1.45
C ALA A 176 -15.29 9.90 -2.06
N PHE A 177 -14.00 10.24 -2.08
CA PHE A 177 -13.55 11.53 -2.65
C PHE A 177 -12.96 11.45 -4.05
N ILE A 178 -12.41 10.33 -4.48
CA ILE A 178 -11.87 10.16 -5.85
C ILE A 178 -12.94 10.47 -6.89
N PHE A 179 -14.15 9.95 -6.71
CA PHE A 179 -15.23 10.14 -7.68
C PHE A 179 -15.97 11.47 -7.50
N VAL A 180 -16.04 12.00 -6.29
CA VAL A 180 -16.80 13.21 -6.00
C VAL A 180 -15.93 14.47 -6.17
N ALA A 181 -14.67 14.41 -5.80
CA ALA A 181 -13.76 15.55 -5.82
C ALA A 181 -12.33 15.10 -6.21
N PRO A 182 -12.05 14.83 -7.49
CA PRO A 182 -10.74 14.33 -7.94
C PRO A 182 -9.57 15.22 -7.55
N MET A 183 -9.78 16.53 -7.41
CA MET A 183 -8.73 17.45 -6.95
C MET A 183 -8.28 17.17 -5.51
N LEU A 184 -9.16 16.65 -4.65
CA LEU A 184 -8.76 16.22 -3.30
C LEU A 184 -7.84 15.01 -3.36
N PHE A 185 -8.06 14.11 -4.33
CA PHE A 185 -7.16 12.98 -4.53
C PHE A 185 -5.76 13.43 -4.97
N VAL A 186 -5.66 14.42 -5.86
CA VAL A 186 -4.34 14.98 -6.25
C VAL A 186 -3.62 15.56 -5.03
N VAL A 187 -4.35 16.28 -4.16
CA VAL A 187 -3.77 16.80 -2.91
C VAL A 187 -3.34 15.68 -1.98
N ASP A 188 -4.17 14.63 -1.83
CA ASP A 188 -3.84 13.45 -1.02
C ASP A 188 -2.58 12.74 -1.51
N VAL A 189 -2.43 12.53 -2.81
CA VAL A 189 -1.24 11.96 -3.44
C VAL A 189 0.02 12.77 -3.13
N PHE A 190 -0.08 14.10 -3.20
CA PHE A 190 1.05 14.98 -2.89
C PHE A 190 1.40 14.95 -1.39
N LEU A 191 0.40 14.99 -0.52
CA LEU A 191 0.58 14.87 0.92
C LEU A 191 1.16 13.50 1.30
N ALA A 192 0.81 12.44 0.59
CA ALA A 192 1.40 11.13 0.78
C ALA A 192 2.90 11.16 0.51
N GLY A 193 3.34 11.73 -0.62
CA GLY A 193 4.78 11.91 -0.88
C GLY A 193 5.49 12.66 0.25
N THR A 194 4.88 13.76 0.75
CA THR A 194 5.46 14.53 1.85
C THR A 194 5.52 13.75 3.16
N ALA A 195 4.51 12.93 3.48
CA ALA A 195 4.49 12.08 4.66
C ALA A 195 5.63 11.04 4.65
N PHE A 196 5.88 10.40 3.49
CA PHE A 196 7.01 9.48 3.34
C PHE A 196 8.35 10.16 3.53
N VAL A 197 8.56 11.35 2.93
CA VAL A 197 9.78 12.12 3.13
C VAL A 197 9.94 12.55 4.58
N LEU A 198 8.87 13.02 5.20
CA LEU A 198 8.92 13.46 6.61
C LEU A 198 9.33 12.31 7.53
N ALA A 199 8.72 11.13 7.36
CA ALA A 199 9.12 9.94 8.13
C ALA A 199 10.59 9.57 7.89
N HIS A 200 11.07 9.66 6.65
CA HIS A 200 12.45 9.36 6.30
C HIS A 200 13.43 10.38 6.92
N VAL A 201 13.13 11.67 6.84
CA VAL A 201 13.97 12.75 7.44
C VAL A 201 14.01 12.63 8.97
N LEU A 202 12.88 12.34 9.59
CA LEU A 202 12.77 12.12 11.04
C LEU A 202 13.32 10.75 11.48
N LYS A 203 13.73 9.91 10.52
CA LYS A 203 14.26 8.55 10.77
C LYS A 203 13.27 7.67 11.52
N VAL A 204 11.98 7.82 11.26
CA VAL A 204 10.94 6.96 11.82
C VAL A 204 11.06 5.57 11.22
N THR A 205 11.18 4.54 12.07
CA THR A 205 11.48 3.17 11.64
C THR A 205 10.45 2.18 12.18
N ILE A 206 9.19 2.41 11.87
CA ILE A 206 8.08 1.54 12.25
C ILE A 206 7.85 0.54 11.13
N GLY A 207 7.88 -0.74 11.47
CA GLY A 207 7.54 -1.81 10.53
C GLY A 207 6.04 -2.07 10.45
N PHE A 208 5.64 -2.99 9.59
CA PHE A 208 4.24 -3.39 9.47
C PHE A 208 4.10 -4.84 8.97
N THR A 209 2.95 -5.45 9.24
CA THR A 209 2.59 -6.75 8.66
C THR A 209 1.40 -6.67 7.74
N PHE A 210 0.40 -5.88 8.11
CA PHE A 210 -0.86 -5.84 7.40
C PHE A 210 -1.02 -4.54 6.62
N SER A 211 -1.09 -3.38 7.25
CA SER A 211 -1.52 -2.19 6.54
C SER A 211 -1.27 -0.85 7.25
N CYS A 212 -0.26 -0.71 8.06
CA CYS A 212 0.15 0.56 8.69
C CYS A 212 -0.96 1.29 9.47
N GLY A 213 -1.89 0.56 10.09
CA GLY A 213 -2.89 1.10 11.01
C GLY A 213 -2.41 1.12 12.46
N LEU A 214 -3.31 1.51 13.37
CA LEU A 214 -3.03 1.59 14.80
C LEU A 214 -2.57 0.24 15.38
N ILE A 215 -3.11 -0.87 14.87
CA ILE A 215 -2.74 -2.21 15.34
C ILE A 215 -1.25 -2.45 15.05
N ASP A 216 -0.81 -2.24 13.82
CA ASP A 216 0.59 -2.39 13.44
C ASP A 216 1.49 -1.36 14.16
N PHE A 217 1.00 -0.12 14.35
CA PHE A 217 1.73 0.90 15.13
C PHE A 217 1.97 0.46 16.57
N LEU A 218 0.98 -0.12 17.23
CA LEU A 218 1.14 -0.64 18.60
C LEU A 218 2.13 -1.80 18.64
N VAL A 219 2.04 -2.74 17.72
CA VAL A 219 2.89 -3.95 17.71
C VAL A 219 4.33 -3.63 17.30
N PHE A 220 4.52 -2.86 16.24
CA PHE A 220 5.84 -2.62 15.62
C PHE A 220 6.44 -1.24 15.94
N GLY A 221 5.67 -0.36 16.56
CA GLY A 221 6.13 0.92 17.08
C GLY A 221 6.24 0.89 18.59
N VAL A 222 5.09 0.94 19.28
CA VAL A 222 5.04 1.13 20.74
C VAL A 222 5.69 -0.03 21.49
N LEU A 223 5.33 -1.27 21.19
CA LEU A 223 5.86 -2.45 21.89
C LEU A 223 7.35 -2.68 21.63
N GLN A 224 7.89 -2.21 20.49
CA GLN A 224 9.32 -2.29 20.20
C GLN A 224 10.12 -1.20 20.93
N GLY A 225 9.47 -0.17 21.40
CA GLY A 225 10.05 0.96 22.12
C GLY A 225 10.64 2.05 21.21
N ASN A 226 10.52 3.30 21.65
CA ASN A 226 10.95 4.45 20.86
C ASN A 226 12.45 4.47 20.56
N SER A 227 13.27 3.84 21.39
CA SER A 227 14.71 3.72 21.15
C SER A 227 15.06 2.94 19.88
N LYS A 228 14.20 2.00 19.46
CA LYS A 228 14.39 1.19 18.25
C LYS A 228 13.66 1.75 17.02
N THR A 229 12.56 2.46 17.23
CA THR A 229 11.61 2.83 16.15
C THR A 229 11.52 4.33 15.87
N HIS A 230 11.98 5.18 16.78
CA HIS A 230 12.01 6.65 16.63
C HIS A 230 10.65 7.26 16.17
N TRP A 231 9.53 6.79 16.77
CA TRP A 231 8.20 7.35 16.47
C TRP A 231 7.86 8.56 17.29
#